data_0ac0798dbba5b4ad133f9f53e4085037
#
_entry.id   0ac0798dbba5b4ad133f9f53e4085037
#
_cell.length_a   1.000
_cell.length_b   1.000
_cell.length_c   1.000
_cell.angle_alpha   90.00
_cell.angle_beta   90.00
_cell.angle_gamma   90.00
#
_symmetry.space_group_name_H-M   'P 1'
#
loop_
_entity.id
_entity.type
_entity.pdbx_description
1 polymer ?
#
loop_
_entity_poly.entity_id
_entity_poly.type
_entity_poly.pdbx_seq_one_letter_code
_entity_poly.pdbx_strand_id
1 'polypeptide(L)'
;MKLKNICLGIACIAVVSACNDKMDYHEYTSYDKDYVFSDFSRTAGFVNNIYSYLDSDLPSYQSLASACDEAEMAVTYSSVLDYTNGAWSALNPKSLWGYYSGIRAANYFLEESKDLDFYDLRYAQDYEAQMNRFNRYQYEVRLLRAYYYFLLVRAYGDVPFTVNVLTEKEANSLSRTPASEVFDFIISECEEVAPELPVSYSALDNDAAGGSNPEAGRVTQGTALALKARAALYRASKLFSGGEDRNLWREAAVANKAVIDYCTANGIRLGKYTDIWGTDNYQASEMIFVRRIGDTSSPEYTNFPVGMENASSGNCPTQTLVDAYESKDNGDKDPRFGMTIACNGDKWPNTNPNPLETFIGGKNGLPLPYATPTGYYLKKYLDASTDISAESGSGGKRHNWVVFRLGEFYLNYAEAIYRYLGAAGATDNEFRMSACAAINKVRQRSDVQMPDFPDNISNTEFWERYKKERMVELAFEQHRFWDVRRWKEGGFTKI
;
A
#
# COMPACT_ATOMS: atom_id res chain seq x y z
N MET A 1 37.23 -23.37 72.44
CA MET A 1 36.60 -22.15 71.81
C MET A 1 37.12 -21.75 70.44
N LYS A 2 38.14 -22.44 69.86
CA LYS A 2 38.71 -22.07 68.56
C LYS A 2 38.08 -22.76 67.32
N LEU A 3 37.50 -23.95 67.48
CA LEU A 3 36.95 -24.71 66.34
C LEU A 3 35.54 -24.22 65.90
N LYS A 4 34.72 -23.81 66.86
CA LYS A 4 33.37 -23.25 66.55
C LYS A 4 33.40 -21.94 65.76
N ASN A 5 34.40 -21.10 65.98
CA ASN A 5 34.54 -19.84 65.30
C ASN A 5 35.09 -20.01 63.88
N ILE A 6 35.86 -21.09 63.61
CA ILE A 6 36.33 -21.42 62.25
C ILE A 6 35.20 -21.97 61.39
N CYS A 7 34.33 -22.86 61.94
CA CYS A 7 33.17 -23.37 61.23
C CYS A 7 32.13 -22.24 60.94
N LEU A 8 31.98 -21.29 61.85
CA LEU A 8 31.08 -20.14 61.59
C LEU A 8 31.62 -19.21 60.49
N GLY A 9 32.93 -18.99 60.46
CA GLY A 9 33.60 -18.19 59.42
C GLY A 9 33.51 -18.84 58.02
N ILE A 10 33.66 -20.16 57.89
CA ILE A 10 33.51 -20.90 56.64
C ILE A 10 32.04 -20.95 56.17
N ALA A 11 31.09 -21.10 57.09
CA ALA A 11 29.67 -21.04 56.77
C ALA A 11 29.23 -19.62 56.27
N CYS A 12 29.77 -18.54 56.81
CA CYS A 12 29.49 -17.20 56.30
C CYS A 12 30.13 -16.91 54.94
N ILE A 13 31.28 -17.46 54.64
CA ILE A 13 31.95 -17.32 53.31
C ILE A 13 31.19 -18.13 52.24
N ALA A 14 30.69 -19.34 52.59
CA ALA A 14 29.89 -20.16 51.65
C ALA A 14 28.50 -19.54 51.31
N VAL A 15 27.92 -18.75 52.19
CA VAL A 15 26.62 -18.06 51.97
C VAL A 15 26.82 -16.81 51.06
N VAL A 16 27.97 -16.17 51.12
CA VAL A 16 28.26 -14.97 50.30
C VAL A 16 28.60 -15.35 48.84
N SER A 17 29.20 -16.54 48.61
CA SER A 17 29.50 -17.01 47.23
C SER A 17 28.29 -17.64 46.51
N ALA A 18 27.21 -17.96 47.20
CA ALA A 18 26.00 -18.54 46.59
C ALA A 18 25.05 -17.51 45.98
N CYS A 19 25.28 -16.21 46.20
CA CYS A 19 24.42 -15.14 45.71
C CYS A 19 24.97 -14.40 44.48
N ASN A 20 26.22 -14.70 44.04
CA ASN A 20 26.82 -13.93 42.97
C ASN A 20 26.25 -14.30 41.59
N ASP A 21 25.87 -15.55 41.35
CA ASP A 21 25.38 -15.97 40.04
C ASP A 21 23.91 -15.63 39.74
N LYS A 22 23.17 -15.12 40.75
CA LYS A 22 21.78 -14.67 40.59
C LYS A 22 21.59 -13.15 40.65
N MET A 23 22.65 -12.39 40.82
CA MET A 23 22.62 -10.93 40.86
C MET A 23 23.22 -10.26 39.61
N ASP A 24 23.68 -11.00 38.62
CA ASP A 24 23.90 -10.47 37.28
C ASP A 24 22.52 -10.29 36.63
N TYR A 25 21.81 -9.28 37.06
CA TYR A 25 20.67 -8.74 36.33
C TYR A 25 21.24 -8.15 35.05
N HIS A 26 21.20 -8.95 33.99
CA HIS A 26 21.39 -8.41 32.63
C HIS A 26 20.24 -7.44 32.38
N GLU A 27 20.52 -6.17 32.53
CA GLU A 27 19.63 -5.09 32.14
C GLU A 27 19.53 -5.16 30.62
N TYR A 28 18.50 -5.88 30.13
CA TYR A 28 18.20 -5.95 28.69
C TYR A 28 17.67 -4.60 28.22
N THR A 29 18.55 -3.63 28.08
CA THR A 29 18.25 -2.34 27.45
C THR A 29 18.17 -2.46 25.93
N SER A 30 18.64 -3.60 25.36
CA SER A 30 18.48 -3.99 23.96
C SER A 30 18.19 -5.48 23.87
N TYR A 31 17.21 -5.85 23.06
CA TYR A 31 16.95 -7.25 22.74
C TYR A 31 18.02 -7.77 21.80
N ASP A 32 18.79 -8.77 22.22
CA ASP A 32 19.70 -9.49 21.34
C ASP A 32 18.94 -10.55 20.50
N LYS A 33 19.63 -11.14 19.55
CA LYS A 33 19.03 -12.13 18.65
C LYS A 33 18.55 -13.38 19.38
N ASP A 34 19.33 -13.86 20.34
CA ASP A 34 19.02 -15.10 21.08
C ASP A 34 17.75 -14.90 21.91
N TYR A 35 17.56 -13.73 22.50
CA TYR A 35 16.33 -13.38 23.18
C TYR A 35 15.13 -13.30 22.22
N VAL A 36 15.28 -12.66 21.06
CA VAL A 36 14.17 -12.51 20.08
C VAL A 36 13.74 -13.86 19.52
N PHE A 37 14.69 -14.69 19.11
CA PHE A 37 14.42 -15.95 18.40
C PHE A 37 14.26 -17.17 19.33
N SER A 38 14.21 -16.99 20.65
CA SER A 38 13.93 -18.06 21.62
C SER A 38 12.46 -18.19 22.00
N ASP A 39 11.57 -17.35 21.46
CA ASP A 39 10.15 -17.33 21.84
C ASP A 39 9.25 -16.97 20.64
N PHE A 40 8.12 -17.69 20.49
CA PHE A 40 7.20 -17.49 19.38
C PHE A 40 6.65 -16.06 19.28
N SER A 41 6.28 -15.48 20.42
CA SER A 41 5.65 -14.15 20.45
C SER A 41 6.65 -13.06 20.06
N ARG A 42 7.89 -13.15 20.53
CA ARG A 42 8.96 -12.22 20.18
C ARG A 42 9.34 -12.33 18.71
N THR A 43 9.46 -13.59 18.19
CA THR A 43 9.73 -13.86 16.78
C THR A 43 8.59 -13.34 15.89
N ALA A 44 7.33 -13.54 16.28
CA ALA A 44 6.17 -12.95 15.60
C ALA A 44 6.20 -11.41 15.63
N GLY A 45 6.62 -10.82 16.77
CA GLY A 45 6.84 -9.38 16.91
C GLY A 45 7.88 -8.84 15.93
N PHE A 46 8.96 -9.60 15.68
CA PHE A 46 9.96 -9.24 14.67
C PHE A 46 9.37 -9.25 13.26
N VAL A 47 8.58 -10.27 12.90
CA VAL A 47 7.86 -10.31 11.61
C VAL A 47 6.90 -9.14 11.49
N ASN A 48 6.15 -8.80 12.55
CA ASN A 48 5.27 -7.63 12.55
C ASN A 48 6.03 -6.31 12.32
N ASN A 49 7.27 -6.20 12.84
CA ASN A 49 8.13 -5.06 12.53
C ASN A 49 8.48 -4.99 11.03
N ILE A 50 8.64 -6.12 10.33
CA ILE A 50 8.86 -6.11 8.88
C ILE A 50 7.63 -5.53 8.17
N TYR A 51 6.41 -5.84 8.58
CA TYR A 51 5.19 -5.21 8.04
C TYR A 51 5.12 -3.70 8.25
N SER A 52 5.81 -3.15 9.26
CA SER A 52 5.78 -1.70 9.54
C SER A 52 6.37 -0.84 8.41
N TYR A 53 7.22 -1.43 7.55
CA TYR A 53 7.82 -0.75 6.40
C TYR A 53 6.89 -0.67 5.17
N LEU A 54 5.68 -1.26 5.21
CA LEU A 54 4.70 -1.09 4.13
C LEU A 54 4.42 0.39 3.90
N ASP A 55 4.35 0.79 2.63
CA ASP A 55 4.01 2.17 2.27
C ASP A 55 2.54 2.51 2.54
N SER A 56 2.26 3.78 2.61
CA SER A 56 0.91 4.35 2.68
C SER A 56 0.97 5.75 2.10
N ASP A 57 -0.03 6.08 1.29
CA ASP A 57 -0.25 7.42 0.76
C ASP A 57 -1.64 7.94 1.16
N LEU A 58 -2.12 7.58 2.37
CA LEU A 58 -3.30 8.23 2.92
C LEU A 58 -3.13 9.75 2.79
N PRO A 59 -4.19 10.48 2.41
CA PRO A 59 -4.10 11.89 2.13
C PRO A 59 -3.45 12.68 3.28
N SER A 60 -2.20 13.02 3.09
CA SER A 60 -1.34 13.76 4.01
C SER A 60 -0.72 14.96 3.29
N TYR A 61 0.05 15.78 4.00
CA TYR A 61 0.82 16.87 3.35
C TYR A 61 1.89 16.37 2.37
N GLN A 62 2.13 15.07 2.30
CA GLN A 62 3.14 14.48 1.42
C GLN A 62 2.56 13.49 0.41
N SER A 63 1.24 13.48 0.23
CA SER A 63 0.59 12.59 -0.73
C SER A 63 1.07 12.85 -2.15
N LEU A 64 1.40 11.77 -2.86
CA LEU A 64 1.86 11.80 -4.23
C LEU A 64 0.77 12.23 -5.23
N ALA A 65 -0.50 12.29 -4.80
CA ALA A 65 -1.57 12.92 -5.59
C ALA A 65 -1.23 14.38 -5.91
N SER A 66 -0.65 15.12 -4.94
CA SER A 66 -0.21 16.51 -5.13
C SER A 66 1.18 16.64 -5.76
N ALA A 67 1.80 15.53 -6.16
CA ALA A 67 3.04 15.50 -6.95
C ALA A 67 2.79 15.21 -8.45
N CYS A 68 1.52 15.18 -8.88
CA CYS A 68 1.08 14.96 -10.26
C CYS A 68 -0.18 15.77 -10.56
N ASP A 69 -0.84 15.46 -11.67
CA ASP A 69 -2.04 16.18 -12.14
C ASP A 69 -3.34 15.78 -11.44
N GLU A 70 -3.28 15.01 -10.37
CA GLU A 70 -4.45 14.62 -9.57
C GLU A 70 -4.90 15.72 -8.59
N ALA A 71 -3.94 16.33 -7.89
CA ALA A 71 -4.22 17.32 -6.87
C ALA A 71 -3.19 18.45 -6.85
N GLU A 72 -3.58 19.59 -6.27
CA GLU A 72 -2.70 20.70 -5.91
C GLU A 72 -2.65 20.80 -4.37
N MET A 73 -1.44 20.97 -3.81
CA MET A 73 -1.25 21.12 -2.38
C MET A 73 -1.53 22.57 -1.96
N ALA A 74 -2.57 22.79 -1.17
CA ALA A 74 -2.92 24.12 -0.66
C ALA A 74 -1.90 24.65 0.37
N VAL A 75 -1.20 23.76 1.07
CA VAL A 75 -0.28 24.10 2.16
C VAL A 75 1.11 24.38 1.61
N THR A 76 1.52 25.66 1.62
CA THR A 76 2.71 26.18 0.94
C THR A 76 4.05 25.70 1.53
N TYR A 77 4.07 25.21 2.76
CA TYR A 77 5.28 24.67 3.40
C TYR A 77 5.43 23.14 3.21
N SER A 78 4.52 22.50 2.47
CA SER A 78 4.62 21.07 2.23
C SER A 78 5.79 20.71 1.30
N SER A 79 6.57 19.72 1.69
CA SER A 79 7.70 19.24 0.88
C SER A 79 7.27 18.47 -0.38
N VAL A 80 5.99 18.12 -0.55
CA VAL A 80 5.49 17.53 -1.80
C VAL A 80 5.57 18.51 -2.96
N LEU A 81 5.49 19.81 -2.69
CA LEU A 81 5.63 20.87 -3.70
C LEU A 81 7.00 20.88 -4.38
N ASP A 82 8.02 20.27 -3.77
CA ASP A 82 9.34 20.15 -4.41
C ASP A 82 9.28 19.39 -5.74
N TYR A 83 8.31 18.47 -5.90
CA TYR A 83 8.11 17.76 -7.17
C TYR A 83 7.63 18.66 -8.31
N THR A 84 6.93 19.76 -8.00
CA THR A 84 6.26 20.63 -8.97
C THR A 84 6.90 22.03 -9.10
N ASN A 85 7.63 22.49 -8.07
CA ASN A 85 8.22 23.84 -8.03
C ASN A 85 9.68 23.91 -8.52
N GLY A 86 10.25 22.79 -8.98
CA GLY A 86 11.63 22.69 -9.45
C GLY A 86 12.69 22.51 -8.36
N ALA A 87 12.31 22.39 -7.09
CA ALA A 87 13.24 22.17 -5.97
C ALA A 87 13.72 20.71 -5.88
N TRP A 88 13.04 19.76 -6.52
CA TRP A 88 13.47 18.36 -6.55
C TRP A 88 14.72 18.20 -7.40
N SER A 89 15.80 17.81 -6.77
CA SER A 89 17.12 17.68 -7.40
C SER A 89 17.98 16.63 -6.70
N ALA A 90 19.19 16.39 -7.21
CA ALA A 90 20.17 15.54 -6.55
C ALA A 90 20.59 16.06 -5.15
N LEU A 91 20.47 17.37 -4.92
CA LEU A 91 20.75 18.02 -3.63
C LEU A 91 19.55 18.05 -2.68
N ASN A 92 18.35 17.89 -3.21
CA ASN A 92 17.09 17.78 -2.46
C ASN A 92 16.29 16.56 -2.95
N PRO A 93 16.79 15.34 -2.73
CA PRO A 93 16.15 14.12 -3.18
C PRO A 93 14.95 13.78 -2.30
N LYS A 94 13.89 13.23 -2.91
CA LYS A 94 12.80 12.55 -2.18
C LYS A 94 13.21 11.09 -2.01
N SER A 95 13.83 10.79 -0.87
CA SER A 95 14.45 9.49 -0.64
C SER A 95 13.44 8.42 -0.22
N LEU A 96 13.43 7.30 -0.95
CA LEU A 96 12.73 6.07 -0.60
C LEU A 96 13.70 4.94 -0.17
N TRP A 97 14.97 5.27 0.07
CA TRP A 97 15.99 4.29 0.49
C TRP A 97 15.68 3.62 1.82
N GLY A 98 14.76 4.16 2.61
CA GLY A 98 14.29 3.56 3.87
C GLY A 98 13.73 2.14 3.71
N TYR A 99 13.27 1.73 2.52
CA TYR A 99 12.84 0.35 2.27
C TYR A 99 13.96 -0.68 2.38
N TYR A 100 15.24 -0.28 2.27
CA TYR A 100 16.35 -1.17 2.57
C TYR A 100 16.40 -1.61 4.04
N SER A 101 15.85 -0.83 4.97
CA SER A 101 15.71 -1.27 6.36
C SER A 101 14.74 -2.46 6.46
N GLY A 102 13.63 -2.42 5.71
CA GLY A 102 12.69 -3.54 5.61
C GLY A 102 13.32 -4.77 4.94
N ILE A 103 14.09 -4.56 3.85
CA ILE A 103 14.83 -5.65 3.17
C ILE A 103 15.87 -6.28 4.11
N ARG A 104 16.64 -5.45 4.84
CA ARG A 104 17.62 -5.94 5.82
C ARG A 104 16.93 -6.73 6.93
N ALA A 105 15.82 -6.24 7.48
CA ALA A 105 15.06 -6.95 8.50
C ALA A 105 14.53 -8.30 7.97
N ALA A 106 14.05 -8.33 6.72
CA ALA A 106 13.60 -9.55 6.06
C ALA A 106 14.75 -10.56 5.88
N ASN A 107 15.91 -10.11 5.36
CA ASN A 107 17.08 -10.97 5.19
C ASN A 107 17.56 -11.52 6.54
N TYR A 108 17.61 -10.67 7.57
CA TYR A 108 18.00 -11.06 8.92
C TYR A 108 17.06 -12.11 9.51
N PHE A 109 15.74 -11.93 9.38
CA PHE A 109 14.77 -12.93 9.80
C PHE A 109 15.01 -14.27 9.09
N LEU A 110 15.14 -14.25 7.76
CA LEU A 110 15.32 -15.47 6.96
C LEU A 110 16.62 -16.21 7.27
N GLU A 111 17.68 -15.48 7.66
CA GLU A 111 18.95 -16.08 8.08
C GLU A 111 18.84 -16.71 9.48
N GLU A 112 18.35 -15.97 10.47
CA GLU A 112 18.31 -16.40 11.87
C GLU A 112 17.19 -17.40 12.16
N SER A 113 16.12 -17.44 11.36
CA SER A 113 14.99 -18.36 11.58
C SER A 113 15.13 -19.73 10.91
N LYS A 114 16.15 -19.91 10.06
CA LYS A 114 16.25 -21.06 9.14
C LYS A 114 16.19 -22.42 9.82
N ASP A 115 16.82 -22.57 10.97
CA ASP A 115 16.96 -23.84 11.67
C ASP A 115 16.24 -23.84 13.05
N LEU A 116 15.34 -22.89 13.26
CA LEU A 116 14.61 -22.78 14.52
C LEU A 116 13.45 -23.78 14.59
N ASP A 117 13.41 -24.55 15.68
CA ASP A 117 12.34 -25.48 15.99
C ASP A 117 11.66 -25.21 17.34
N PHE A 118 12.14 -24.21 18.08
CA PHE A 118 11.65 -23.88 19.43
C PHE A 118 11.56 -25.10 20.36
N TYR A 119 12.53 -26.02 20.26
CA TYR A 119 12.50 -27.31 20.95
C TYR A 119 12.21 -27.21 22.47
N ASP A 120 12.68 -26.13 23.11
CA ASP A 120 12.43 -25.90 24.54
C ASP A 120 10.96 -25.63 24.88
N LEU A 121 10.18 -25.17 23.90
CA LEU A 121 8.74 -24.91 24.01
C LEU A 121 7.86 -26.09 23.58
N ARG A 122 8.42 -27.23 23.17
CA ARG A 122 7.70 -28.40 22.58
C ARG A 122 6.63 -29.04 23.48
N TYR A 123 6.63 -28.73 24.77
CA TYR A 123 5.60 -29.20 25.71
C TYR A 123 4.50 -28.16 25.97
N ALA A 124 4.57 -26.98 25.33
CA ALA A 124 3.49 -26.02 25.41
C ALA A 124 2.24 -26.55 24.68
N GLN A 125 1.06 -26.30 25.23
CA GLN A 125 -0.19 -26.82 24.69
C GLN A 125 -0.48 -26.36 23.27
N ASP A 126 0.04 -25.19 22.89
CA ASP A 126 -0.16 -24.56 21.58
C ASP A 126 1.07 -24.64 20.65
N TYR A 127 2.05 -25.49 21.00
CA TYR A 127 3.31 -25.59 20.26
C TYR A 127 3.10 -25.87 18.76
N GLU A 128 2.29 -26.86 18.40
CA GLU A 128 2.03 -27.21 17.00
C GLU A 128 1.40 -26.05 16.24
N ALA A 129 0.43 -25.36 16.86
CA ALA A 129 -0.20 -24.21 16.28
C ALA A 129 0.78 -23.05 16.04
N GLN A 130 1.66 -22.79 17.03
CA GLN A 130 2.71 -21.78 16.91
C GLN A 130 3.75 -22.15 15.85
N MET A 131 4.16 -23.40 15.76
CA MET A 131 5.07 -23.89 14.71
C MET A 131 4.44 -23.75 13.31
N ASN A 132 3.15 -24.06 13.16
CA ASN A 132 2.43 -23.87 11.89
C ASN A 132 2.42 -22.40 11.45
N ARG A 133 2.28 -21.46 12.38
CA ARG A 133 2.41 -20.02 12.10
C ARG A 133 3.83 -19.65 11.74
N PHE A 134 4.79 -20.06 12.55
CA PHE A 134 6.20 -19.77 12.34
C PHE A 134 6.68 -20.27 10.97
N ASN A 135 6.31 -21.48 10.57
CA ASN A 135 6.69 -22.07 9.28
C ASN A 135 6.16 -21.25 8.07
N ARG A 136 5.06 -20.51 8.23
CA ARG A 136 4.55 -19.61 7.18
C ARG A 136 5.31 -18.29 7.10
N TYR A 137 5.88 -17.81 8.20
CA TYR A 137 6.53 -16.49 8.25
C TYR A 137 7.67 -16.34 7.23
N GLN A 138 8.39 -17.38 6.90
CA GLN A 138 9.42 -17.31 5.86
C GLN A 138 8.85 -16.89 4.50
N TYR A 139 7.68 -17.38 4.12
CA TYR A 139 7.03 -17.05 2.85
C TYR A 139 6.44 -15.63 2.88
N GLU A 140 5.87 -15.23 4.01
CA GLU A 140 5.39 -13.85 4.21
C GLU A 140 6.55 -12.85 4.10
N VAL A 141 7.66 -13.13 4.77
CA VAL A 141 8.83 -12.26 4.79
C VAL A 141 9.51 -12.19 3.42
N ARG A 142 9.58 -13.30 2.67
CA ARG A 142 10.04 -13.32 1.28
C ARG A 142 9.17 -12.42 0.40
N LEU A 143 7.84 -12.52 0.54
CA LEU A 143 6.91 -11.67 -0.22
C LEU A 143 7.04 -10.18 0.14
N LEU A 144 7.17 -9.85 1.42
CA LEU A 144 7.39 -8.46 1.86
C LEU A 144 8.72 -7.91 1.33
N ARG A 145 9.80 -8.70 1.33
CA ARG A 145 11.08 -8.33 0.72
C ARG A 145 10.93 -8.03 -0.77
N ALA A 146 10.23 -8.89 -1.51
CA ALA A 146 9.93 -8.66 -2.93
C ALA A 146 9.11 -7.38 -3.13
N TYR A 147 8.14 -7.10 -2.25
CA TYR A 147 7.37 -5.86 -2.28
C TYR A 147 8.24 -4.62 -2.07
N TYR A 148 9.18 -4.63 -1.12
CA TYR A 148 10.09 -3.50 -0.89
C TYR A 148 11.04 -3.29 -2.07
N TYR A 149 11.51 -4.36 -2.73
CA TYR A 149 12.24 -4.25 -3.98
C TYR A 149 11.39 -3.66 -5.11
N PHE A 150 10.10 -4.02 -5.17
CA PHE A 150 9.17 -3.39 -6.13
C PHE A 150 9.07 -1.88 -5.90
N LEU A 151 8.95 -1.42 -4.66
CA LEU A 151 8.89 0.01 -4.34
C LEU A 151 10.18 0.74 -4.75
N LEU A 152 11.33 0.12 -4.54
CA LEU A 152 12.62 0.68 -4.93
C LEU A 152 12.81 0.71 -6.46
N VAL A 153 12.58 -0.41 -7.16
CA VAL A 153 12.78 -0.48 -8.61
C VAL A 153 11.79 0.42 -9.35
N ARG A 154 10.55 0.52 -8.86
CA ARG A 154 9.54 1.45 -9.37
C ARG A 154 10.02 2.90 -9.33
N ALA A 155 10.74 3.28 -8.26
CA ALA A 155 11.17 4.65 -8.01
C ALA A 155 12.49 5.00 -8.70
N TYR A 156 13.46 4.08 -8.74
CA TYR A 156 14.83 4.36 -9.09
C TYR A 156 15.34 3.63 -10.34
N GLY A 157 14.58 2.67 -10.87
CA GLY A 157 15.08 1.78 -11.91
C GLY A 157 16.11 0.80 -11.33
N ASP A 158 17.35 0.87 -11.82
CA ASP A 158 18.44 0.04 -11.30
C ASP A 158 18.75 0.36 -9.83
N VAL A 159 18.81 -0.67 -8.99
CA VAL A 159 19.03 -0.53 -7.55
C VAL A 159 20.02 -1.57 -7.02
N PRO A 160 20.78 -1.30 -5.95
CA PRO A 160 21.56 -2.33 -5.27
C PRO A 160 20.65 -3.49 -4.83
N PHE A 161 21.04 -4.73 -5.16
CA PHE A 161 20.25 -5.92 -4.89
C PHE A 161 21.02 -6.92 -4.02
N THR A 162 20.38 -7.43 -2.98
CA THR A 162 20.91 -8.48 -2.10
C THR A 162 19.78 -9.23 -1.40
N VAL A 163 19.97 -10.52 -1.21
CA VAL A 163 19.10 -11.40 -0.41
C VAL A 163 19.77 -11.86 0.88
N ASN A 164 20.95 -11.32 1.17
CA ASN A 164 21.77 -11.67 2.33
C ASN A 164 21.88 -10.48 3.30
N VAL A 165 22.21 -10.77 4.56
CA VAL A 165 22.62 -9.76 5.52
C VAL A 165 24.04 -9.33 5.20
N LEU A 166 24.23 -8.04 4.96
CA LEU A 166 25.52 -7.47 4.58
C LEU A 166 26.17 -6.72 5.73
N THR A 167 27.49 -6.79 5.81
CA THR A 167 28.30 -5.84 6.57
C THR A 167 28.28 -4.45 5.91
N GLU A 168 28.64 -3.42 6.64
CA GLU A 168 28.74 -2.05 6.11
C GLU A 168 29.67 -1.97 4.88
N LYS A 169 30.82 -2.67 4.92
CA LYS A 169 31.78 -2.70 3.82
C LYS A 169 31.18 -3.33 2.56
N GLU A 170 30.49 -4.44 2.70
CA GLU A 170 29.80 -5.14 1.59
C GLU A 170 28.70 -4.26 1.01
N ALA A 171 27.85 -3.68 1.87
CA ALA A 171 26.76 -2.80 1.43
C ALA A 171 27.28 -1.59 0.63
N ASN A 172 28.36 -0.97 1.08
CA ASN A 172 28.99 0.17 0.40
C ASN A 172 29.71 -0.21 -0.91
N SER A 173 29.95 -1.50 -1.16
CA SER A 173 30.59 -2.00 -2.39
C SER A 173 29.59 -2.48 -3.44
N LEU A 174 28.29 -2.56 -3.12
CA LEU A 174 27.27 -3.01 -4.06
C LEU A 174 27.09 -2.04 -5.23
N SER A 175 27.17 -2.57 -6.45
CA SER A 175 26.71 -1.87 -7.64
C SER A 175 25.18 -1.98 -7.78
N ARG A 176 24.62 -1.16 -8.66
CA ARG A 176 23.21 -1.29 -9.04
C ARG A 176 23.01 -2.51 -9.93
N THR A 177 21.97 -3.27 -9.65
CA THR A 177 21.47 -4.37 -10.48
C THR A 177 20.45 -3.82 -11.46
N PRO A 178 20.45 -4.24 -12.74
CA PRO A 178 19.46 -3.81 -13.72
C PRO A 178 18.02 -4.02 -13.25
N ALA A 179 17.16 -3.05 -13.55
CA ALA A 179 15.75 -3.10 -13.16
C ALA A 179 15.05 -4.39 -13.67
N SER A 180 15.40 -4.87 -14.85
CA SER A 180 14.86 -6.12 -15.41
C SER A 180 15.12 -7.33 -14.50
N GLU A 181 16.35 -7.48 -14.01
CA GLU A 181 16.72 -8.58 -13.11
C GLU A 181 16.01 -8.47 -11.75
N VAL A 182 15.82 -7.24 -11.24
CA VAL A 182 15.07 -7.03 -10.00
C VAL A 182 13.59 -7.37 -10.20
N PHE A 183 12.98 -7.03 -11.35
CA PHE A 183 11.62 -7.46 -11.67
C PHE A 183 11.52 -8.98 -11.82
N ASP A 184 12.51 -9.63 -12.46
CA ASP A 184 12.55 -11.10 -12.57
C ASP A 184 12.58 -11.75 -11.20
N PHE A 185 13.41 -11.25 -10.28
CA PHE A 185 13.43 -11.71 -8.89
C PHE A 185 12.06 -11.54 -8.22
N ILE A 186 11.42 -10.36 -8.34
CA ILE A 186 10.12 -10.11 -7.69
C ILE A 186 9.06 -11.09 -8.21
N ILE A 187 9.01 -11.31 -9.53
CA ILE A 187 8.05 -12.22 -10.17
C ILE A 187 8.28 -13.66 -9.71
N SER A 188 9.53 -14.11 -9.72
CA SER A 188 9.92 -15.47 -9.28
C SER A 188 9.61 -15.70 -7.78
N GLU A 189 9.95 -14.75 -6.90
CA GLU A 189 9.61 -14.85 -5.47
C GLU A 189 8.10 -14.98 -5.26
N CYS A 190 7.31 -14.19 -5.97
CA CYS A 190 5.85 -14.28 -5.89
C CYS A 190 5.32 -15.65 -6.37
N GLU A 191 5.90 -16.22 -7.43
CA GLU A 191 5.51 -17.53 -7.94
C GLU A 191 5.82 -18.64 -6.94
N GLU A 192 6.99 -18.59 -6.31
CA GLU A 192 7.44 -19.59 -5.35
C GLU A 192 6.65 -19.53 -4.03
N VAL A 193 6.33 -18.32 -3.53
CA VAL A 193 5.67 -18.20 -2.23
C VAL A 193 4.14 -18.30 -2.31
N ALA A 194 3.52 -18.01 -3.47
CA ALA A 194 2.07 -18.01 -3.58
C ALA A 194 1.40 -19.34 -3.15
N PRO A 195 1.88 -20.53 -3.52
CA PRO A 195 1.26 -21.80 -3.10
C PRO A 195 1.41 -22.08 -1.60
N GLU A 196 2.39 -21.47 -0.93
CA GLU A 196 2.70 -21.67 0.48
C GLU A 196 1.93 -20.71 1.41
N LEU A 197 1.33 -19.68 0.84
CA LEU A 197 0.53 -18.70 1.57
C LEU A 197 -0.95 -19.09 1.60
N PRO A 198 -1.66 -18.83 2.71
CA PRO A 198 -3.07 -19.16 2.80
C PRO A 198 -3.91 -18.30 1.85
N VAL A 199 -5.01 -18.86 1.38
CA VAL A 199 -6.04 -18.11 0.63
C VAL A 199 -6.67 -17.04 1.52
N SER A 200 -6.94 -17.40 2.78
CA SER A 200 -7.47 -16.51 3.80
C SER A 200 -7.07 -17.00 5.19
N TYR A 201 -6.68 -16.10 6.06
CA TYR A 201 -6.40 -16.44 7.46
C TYR A 201 -7.67 -16.79 8.25
N SER A 202 -8.84 -16.29 7.83
CA SER A 202 -10.11 -16.66 8.45
C SER A 202 -10.53 -18.12 8.17
N ALA A 203 -9.96 -18.74 7.13
CA ALA A 203 -10.21 -20.15 6.78
C ALA A 203 -9.25 -21.11 7.49
N LEU A 204 -8.21 -20.60 8.15
CA LEU A 204 -7.34 -21.41 9.00
C LEU A 204 -8.07 -21.72 10.30
N ASP A 205 -8.00 -22.97 10.75
CA ASP A 205 -8.53 -23.36 12.05
C ASP A 205 -7.98 -22.42 13.13
N ASN A 206 -8.87 -22.00 14.04
CA ASN A 206 -8.50 -21.10 15.13
C ASN A 206 -7.54 -21.85 16.07
N ASP A 207 -6.29 -21.74 15.80
CA ASP A 207 -5.21 -22.25 16.66
C ASP A 207 -5.11 -21.50 17.98
N ALA A 208 -5.92 -20.46 18.19
CA ALA A 208 -5.93 -19.67 19.40
C ALA A 208 -7.19 -19.93 20.22
N ALA A 209 -7.04 -20.44 21.40
CA ALA A 209 -8.05 -20.41 22.43
C ALA A 209 -8.45 -18.94 22.68
N GLY A 210 -9.56 -18.48 22.08
CA GLY A 210 -10.03 -17.12 22.30
C GLY A 210 -10.79 -16.41 21.17
N GLY A 211 -11.00 -17.02 20.02
CA GLY A 211 -12.02 -16.59 19.05
C GLY A 211 -11.70 -15.41 18.14
N SER A 212 -10.54 -14.75 18.23
CA SER A 212 -10.07 -13.79 17.24
C SER A 212 -8.87 -14.34 16.49
N ASN A 213 -8.88 -14.28 15.14
CA ASN A 213 -7.74 -14.68 14.35
C ASN A 213 -6.66 -13.58 14.39
N PRO A 214 -5.56 -13.74 15.17
CA PRO A 214 -4.53 -12.71 15.32
C PRO A 214 -3.72 -12.49 14.03
N GLU A 215 -3.85 -13.40 13.06
CA GLU A 215 -3.14 -13.36 11.78
C GLU A 215 -3.93 -12.62 10.68
N ALA A 216 -5.15 -12.15 10.98
CA ALA A 216 -5.94 -11.39 10.02
C ALA A 216 -5.24 -10.09 9.58
N GLY A 217 -5.15 -9.88 8.27
CA GLY A 217 -4.47 -8.71 7.68
C GLY A 217 -3.02 -8.97 7.25
N ARG A 218 -2.50 -10.18 7.42
CA ARG A 218 -1.22 -10.61 6.83
C ARG A 218 -1.36 -10.88 5.33
N VAL A 219 -0.23 -10.92 4.64
CA VAL A 219 -0.19 -11.24 3.20
C VAL A 219 -0.70 -12.65 2.93
N THR A 220 -1.43 -12.80 1.83
CA THR A 220 -2.07 -14.04 1.40
C THR A 220 -1.57 -14.47 0.02
N GLN A 221 -2.01 -15.63 -0.46
CA GLN A 221 -1.80 -16.06 -1.84
C GLN A 221 -2.24 -14.98 -2.85
N GLY A 222 -3.40 -14.35 -2.61
CA GLY A 222 -3.89 -13.24 -3.44
C GLY A 222 -2.94 -12.05 -3.46
N THR A 223 -2.27 -11.75 -2.35
CA THR A 223 -1.27 -10.68 -2.27
C THR A 223 -0.05 -10.99 -3.15
N ALA A 224 0.42 -12.24 -3.15
CA ALA A 224 1.55 -12.66 -3.99
C ALA A 224 1.22 -12.57 -5.48
N LEU A 225 0.03 -13.06 -5.88
CA LEU A 225 -0.45 -12.94 -7.27
C LEU A 225 -0.60 -11.48 -7.69
N ALA A 226 -1.11 -10.63 -6.81
CA ALA A 226 -1.30 -9.20 -7.05
C ALA A 226 0.04 -8.47 -7.25
N LEU A 227 1.04 -8.73 -6.40
CA LEU A 227 2.37 -8.16 -6.55
C LEU A 227 3.03 -8.60 -7.86
N LYS A 228 2.97 -9.90 -8.18
CA LYS A 228 3.46 -10.44 -9.46
C LYS A 228 2.85 -9.70 -10.65
N ALA A 229 1.52 -9.56 -10.65
CA ALA A 229 0.79 -8.95 -11.75
C ALA A 229 1.13 -7.45 -11.92
N ARG A 230 1.24 -6.70 -10.81
CA ARG A 230 1.67 -5.31 -10.84
C ARG A 230 3.13 -5.19 -11.32
N ALA A 231 4.03 -6.04 -10.84
CA ALA A 231 5.43 -6.05 -11.26
C ALA A 231 5.57 -6.35 -12.77
N ALA A 232 4.84 -7.34 -13.29
CA ALA A 232 4.83 -7.69 -14.72
C ALA A 232 4.33 -6.52 -15.59
N LEU A 233 3.28 -5.78 -15.15
CA LEU A 233 2.79 -4.59 -15.85
C LEU A 233 3.86 -3.50 -15.92
N TYR A 234 4.54 -3.23 -14.80
CA TYR A 234 5.60 -2.22 -14.74
C TYR A 234 6.78 -2.61 -15.61
N ARG A 235 7.25 -3.87 -15.53
CA ARG A 235 8.32 -4.42 -16.38
C ARG A 235 8.03 -4.24 -17.85
N ALA A 236 6.79 -4.50 -18.31
CA ALA A 236 6.36 -4.32 -19.70
C ALA A 236 6.25 -2.86 -20.12
N SER A 237 6.14 -1.91 -19.18
CA SER A 237 5.85 -0.51 -19.46
C SER A 237 7.04 0.22 -20.11
N LYS A 238 6.73 1.29 -20.85
CA LYS A 238 7.67 2.06 -21.67
C LYS A 238 8.92 2.53 -20.92
N LEU A 239 8.79 2.85 -19.62
CA LEU A 239 9.93 3.30 -18.81
C LEU A 239 11.00 2.21 -18.65
N PHE A 240 10.59 0.95 -18.48
CA PHE A 240 11.47 -0.15 -18.08
C PHE A 240 11.91 -1.04 -19.23
N SER A 241 11.06 -1.22 -20.26
CA SER A 241 11.35 -2.09 -21.43
C SER A 241 11.24 -1.39 -22.78
N GLY A 242 10.98 -0.09 -22.82
CA GLY A 242 10.63 0.60 -24.06
C GLY A 242 9.16 0.47 -24.46
N GLY A 243 8.43 -0.52 -23.91
CA GLY A 243 6.98 -0.71 -24.11
C GLY A 243 6.58 -1.43 -25.39
N GLU A 244 7.55 -1.88 -26.20
CA GLU A 244 7.28 -2.51 -27.52
C GLU A 244 7.34 -4.05 -27.47
N ASP A 245 7.81 -4.65 -26.36
CA ASP A 245 7.94 -6.10 -26.25
C ASP A 245 6.57 -6.74 -25.97
N ARG A 246 6.02 -7.39 -27.02
CA ARG A 246 4.72 -8.08 -26.93
C ARG A 246 4.74 -9.27 -25.97
N ASN A 247 5.87 -9.92 -25.75
CA ASN A 247 5.94 -11.05 -24.82
C ASN A 247 5.78 -10.56 -23.39
N LEU A 248 6.43 -9.45 -23.02
CA LEU A 248 6.26 -8.85 -21.68
C LEU A 248 4.80 -8.41 -21.47
N TRP A 249 4.14 -7.85 -22.49
CA TRP A 249 2.72 -7.50 -22.39
C TRP A 249 1.81 -8.74 -22.26
N ARG A 250 2.14 -9.84 -22.95
CA ARG A 250 1.43 -11.11 -22.76
C ARG A 250 1.62 -11.65 -21.35
N GLU A 251 2.85 -11.65 -20.82
CA GLU A 251 3.14 -12.07 -19.44
C GLU A 251 2.35 -11.20 -18.43
N ALA A 252 2.31 -9.89 -18.64
CA ALA A 252 1.50 -8.99 -17.82
C ALA A 252 -0.01 -9.33 -17.92
N ALA A 253 -0.53 -9.62 -19.11
CA ALA A 253 -1.93 -10.01 -19.29
C ALA A 253 -2.24 -11.35 -18.58
N VAL A 254 -1.37 -12.35 -18.70
CA VAL A 254 -1.49 -13.64 -17.99
C VAL A 254 -1.51 -13.44 -16.48
N ALA A 255 -0.57 -12.65 -15.95
CA ALA A 255 -0.46 -12.41 -14.51
C ALA A 255 -1.69 -11.67 -13.95
N ASN A 256 -2.17 -10.62 -14.64
CA ASN A 256 -3.35 -9.88 -14.21
C ASN A 256 -4.64 -10.71 -14.35
N LYS A 257 -4.74 -11.54 -15.39
CA LYS A 257 -5.85 -12.49 -15.53
C LYS A 257 -5.85 -13.51 -14.38
N ALA A 258 -4.71 -14.02 -13.98
CA ALA A 258 -4.59 -14.94 -12.86
C ALA A 258 -5.12 -14.34 -11.54
N VAL A 259 -4.90 -13.05 -11.30
CA VAL A 259 -5.51 -12.35 -10.14
C VAL A 259 -7.03 -12.30 -10.26
N ILE A 260 -7.56 -11.96 -11.43
CA ILE A 260 -9.01 -11.89 -11.68
C ILE A 260 -9.65 -13.27 -11.46
N ASP A 261 -9.03 -14.32 -12.02
CA ASP A 261 -9.51 -15.71 -11.89
C ASP A 261 -9.47 -16.16 -10.40
N TYR A 262 -8.36 -15.88 -9.71
CA TYR A 262 -8.21 -16.14 -8.27
C TYR A 262 -9.30 -15.45 -7.46
N CYS A 263 -9.53 -14.15 -7.70
CA CYS A 263 -10.57 -13.39 -7.02
C CYS A 263 -11.95 -13.99 -7.26
N THR A 264 -12.26 -14.37 -8.50
CA THR A 264 -13.52 -15.01 -8.86
C THR A 264 -13.72 -16.33 -8.13
N ALA A 265 -12.68 -17.17 -8.08
CA ALA A 265 -12.73 -18.48 -7.41
C ALA A 265 -12.89 -18.36 -5.88
N ASN A 266 -12.43 -17.26 -5.29
CA ASN A 266 -12.42 -17.05 -3.83
C ASN A 266 -13.49 -16.02 -3.36
N GLY A 267 -14.46 -15.67 -4.21
CA GLY A 267 -15.58 -14.78 -3.84
C GLY A 267 -15.20 -13.30 -3.68
N ILE A 268 -13.97 -12.91 -4.10
CA ILE A 268 -13.55 -11.50 -4.16
C ILE A 268 -14.16 -10.91 -5.43
N ARG A 269 -14.97 -9.87 -5.28
CA ARG A 269 -15.74 -9.26 -6.38
C ARG A 269 -15.81 -7.76 -6.25
N LEU A 270 -15.98 -7.06 -7.37
CA LEU A 270 -16.21 -5.62 -7.37
C LEU A 270 -17.44 -5.28 -6.51
N GLY A 271 -17.25 -4.41 -5.55
CA GLY A 271 -18.28 -3.86 -4.67
C GLY A 271 -18.73 -2.48 -5.12
N LYS A 272 -19.33 -1.71 -4.23
CA LYS A 272 -19.58 -0.29 -4.44
C LYS A 272 -18.24 0.47 -4.42
N TYR A 273 -18.16 1.53 -5.22
CA TYR A 273 -16.98 2.39 -5.22
C TYR A 273 -16.71 3.03 -3.86
N THR A 274 -17.80 3.39 -3.14
CA THR A 274 -17.70 3.97 -1.79
C THR A 274 -17.22 3.00 -0.72
N ASP A 275 -17.23 1.69 -0.95
CA ASP A 275 -16.74 0.69 0.01
C ASP A 275 -15.20 0.61 0.02
N ILE A 276 -14.52 1.23 -0.99
CA ILE A 276 -13.05 1.18 -1.13
C ILE A 276 -12.34 1.93 0.00
N TRP A 277 -12.96 2.97 0.53
CA TRP A 277 -12.44 3.73 1.67
C TRP A 277 -13.47 3.81 2.79
N GLY A 278 -13.05 4.12 3.96
CA GLY A 278 -13.89 4.12 5.16
C GLY A 278 -13.30 3.22 6.23
N THR A 279 -13.92 3.20 7.39
CA THR A 279 -13.36 2.56 8.59
C THR A 279 -13.20 1.05 8.46
N ASP A 280 -14.07 0.40 7.71
CA ASP A 280 -14.12 -1.05 7.55
C ASP A 280 -13.79 -1.53 6.12
N ASN A 281 -13.11 -0.70 5.32
CA ASN A 281 -12.79 -1.02 3.93
C ASN A 281 -11.98 -2.32 3.76
N TYR A 282 -11.25 -2.76 4.78
CA TYR A 282 -10.54 -4.05 4.77
C TYR A 282 -11.47 -5.26 4.65
N GLN A 283 -12.79 -5.08 4.91
CA GLN A 283 -13.84 -6.09 4.73
C GLN A 283 -14.58 -5.94 3.39
N ALA A 284 -14.29 -4.88 2.61
CA ALA A 284 -14.93 -4.67 1.34
C ALA A 284 -14.64 -5.82 0.37
N SER A 285 -15.66 -6.20 -0.41
CA SER A 285 -15.66 -7.43 -1.21
C SER A 285 -14.58 -7.52 -2.28
N GLU A 286 -13.93 -6.43 -2.62
CA GLU A 286 -12.87 -6.38 -3.64
C GLU A 286 -11.46 -6.26 -3.09
N MET A 287 -11.27 -6.23 -1.77
CA MET A 287 -9.96 -6.08 -1.15
C MET A 287 -9.15 -7.36 -1.26
N ILE A 288 -7.91 -7.22 -1.72
CA ILE A 288 -6.91 -8.29 -1.77
C ILE A 288 -5.91 -8.10 -0.64
N PHE A 289 -5.40 -6.86 -0.47
CA PHE A 289 -4.51 -6.54 0.63
C PHE A 289 -4.61 -5.07 1.03
N VAL A 290 -4.68 -4.81 2.33
CA VAL A 290 -4.70 -3.47 2.90
C VAL A 290 -3.66 -3.34 4.02
N ARG A 291 -2.97 -2.21 4.08
CA ARG A 291 -2.21 -1.82 5.25
C ARG A 291 -3.18 -1.27 6.29
N ARG A 292 -3.33 -1.96 7.40
CA ARG A 292 -4.20 -1.53 8.51
C ARG A 292 -3.51 -0.43 9.30
N ILE A 293 -4.19 0.69 9.43
CA ILE A 293 -3.73 1.87 10.19
C ILE A 293 -4.74 2.09 11.31
N GLY A 294 -4.26 2.46 12.47
CA GLY A 294 -5.11 2.70 13.64
C GLY A 294 -6.02 3.92 13.50
N ASP A 295 -6.76 4.20 14.56
CA ASP A 295 -7.66 5.36 14.61
C ASP A 295 -6.84 6.65 14.60
N THR A 296 -7.18 7.55 13.67
CA THR A 296 -6.52 8.85 13.48
C THR A 296 -7.48 9.82 12.83
N SER A 297 -7.34 11.11 13.10
CA SER A 297 -8.02 12.20 12.42
C SER A 297 -7.06 13.00 11.53
N SER A 298 -5.83 12.52 11.34
CA SER A 298 -4.82 13.23 10.56
C SER A 298 -5.22 13.50 9.11
N PRO A 299 -5.87 12.58 8.37
CA PRO A 299 -6.36 12.87 7.02
C PRO A 299 -7.38 14.01 7.01
N GLU A 300 -8.29 14.08 7.98
CA GLU A 300 -9.31 15.12 8.09
C GLU A 300 -8.69 16.47 8.45
N TYR A 301 -7.80 16.54 9.45
CA TYR A 301 -7.04 17.75 9.76
C TYR A 301 -6.29 18.30 8.53
N THR A 302 -5.72 17.40 7.75
CA THR A 302 -4.97 17.79 6.54
C THR A 302 -5.88 18.32 5.44
N ASN A 303 -7.07 17.72 5.21
CA ASN A 303 -7.80 17.89 3.96
C ASN A 303 -9.19 18.51 4.09
N PHE A 304 -9.77 18.65 5.29
CA PHE A 304 -11.04 19.34 5.41
C PHE A 304 -10.92 20.82 5.00
N PRO A 305 -12.00 21.41 4.46
CA PRO A 305 -11.98 22.77 3.95
C PRO A 305 -11.59 23.80 4.99
N VAL A 306 -10.67 24.72 4.67
CA VAL A 306 -10.43 25.90 5.52
C VAL A 306 -11.73 26.67 5.76
N GLY A 307 -11.77 27.43 6.87
CA GLY A 307 -12.99 28.03 7.40
C GLY A 307 -13.68 27.16 8.44
N MET A 308 -13.30 25.89 8.54
CA MET A 308 -13.53 25.03 9.70
C MET A 308 -12.35 25.10 10.65
N GLU A 309 -12.60 24.91 11.94
CA GLU A 309 -11.56 24.89 12.96
C GLU A 309 -10.56 23.77 12.67
N ASN A 310 -9.27 24.05 12.76
CA ASN A 310 -8.16 23.11 12.56
C ASN A 310 -8.04 22.47 11.17
N ALA A 311 -8.81 22.90 10.17
CA ALA A 311 -8.74 22.38 8.80
C ALA A 311 -7.66 23.08 7.96
N SER A 312 -7.04 22.33 7.02
CA SER A 312 -5.89 22.83 6.22
C SER A 312 -6.05 22.69 4.71
N SER A 313 -7.17 22.23 4.19
CA SER A 313 -7.49 22.02 2.76
C SER A 313 -6.60 21.03 1.98
N GLY A 314 -5.38 20.80 2.41
CA GLY A 314 -4.39 19.83 1.91
C GLY A 314 -4.39 19.58 0.41
N ASN A 315 -4.81 18.39 0.02
CA ASN A 315 -4.77 17.88 -1.36
C ASN A 315 -6.06 18.28 -2.10
N CYS A 316 -6.01 19.37 -2.84
CA CYS A 316 -7.14 19.89 -3.60
C CYS A 316 -7.19 19.28 -5.01
N PRO A 317 -8.27 18.56 -5.38
CA PRO A 317 -8.41 18.00 -6.73
C PRO A 317 -8.21 19.04 -7.81
N THR A 318 -7.48 18.69 -8.89
CA THR A 318 -7.26 19.60 -10.02
C THR A 318 -8.43 19.61 -10.99
N GLN A 319 -8.49 20.63 -11.85
CA GLN A 319 -9.40 20.65 -12.99
C GLN A 319 -9.13 19.49 -13.96
N THR A 320 -7.87 19.06 -14.12
CA THR A 320 -7.50 17.90 -14.94
C THR A 320 -8.21 16.63 -14.47
N LEU A 321 -8.21 16.37 -13.15
CA LEU A 321 -8.95 15.24 -12.59
C LEU A 321 -10.46 15.43 -12.79
N VAL A 322 -11.01 16.61 -12.57
CA VAL A 322 -12.44 16.91 -12.78
C VAL A 322 -12.88 16.66 -14.22
N ASP A 323 -12.03 17.03 -15.19
CA ASP A 323 -12.30 16.83 -16.62
C ASP A 323 -12.12 15.36 -17.07
N ALA A 324 -11.48 14.53 -16.25
CA ALA A 324 -11.38 13.09 -16.51
C ALA A 324 -12.70 12.33 -16.27
N TYR A 325 -13.57 12.84 -15.40
CA TYR A 325 -14.90 12.27 -15.16
C TYR A 325 -15.81 12.51 -16.36
N GLU A 326 -16.18 11.46 -17.06
CA GLU A 326 -17.10 11.52 -18.20
C GLU A 326 -18.52 11.86 -17.74
N SER A 327 -19.39 12.22 -18.70
CA SER A 327 -20.83 12.35 -18.46
C SER A 327 -21.56 11.20 -19.13
N LYS A 328 -22.70 10.81 -18.55
CA LYS A 328 -23.66 9.88 -19.15
C LYS A 328 -24.43 10.55 -20.30
N ASP A 329 -25.11 9.76 -21.12
CA ASP A 329 -25.88 10.28 -22.26
C ASP A 329 -26.99 11.25 -21.85
N ASN A 330 -27.50 11.13 -20.62
CA ASN A 330 -28.50 12.05 -20.05
C ASN A 330 -27.90 13.34 -19.49
N GLY A 331 -26.60 13.53 -19.59
CA GLY A 331 -25.85 14.67 -19.09
C GLY A 331 -25.39 14.59 -17.63
N ASP A 332 -25.78 13.54 -16.89
CA ASP A 332 -25.31 13.34 -15.53
C ASP A 332 -23.81 13.02 -15.51
N LYS A 333 -23.08 13.67 -14.62
CA LYS A 333 -21.66 13.39 -14.39
C LYS A 333 -21.47 11.98 -13.84
N ASP A 334 -20.32 11.37 -14.12
CA ASP A 334 -19.89 10.11 -13.48
C ASP A 334 -20.12 10.19 -11.96
N PRO A 335 -20.87 9.24 -11.35
CA PRO A 335 -21.17 9.29 -9.92
C PRO A 335 -19.94 9.33 -9.02
N ARG A 336 -18.82 8.73 -9.46
CA ARG A 336 -17.54 8.74 -8.73
C ARG A 336 -17.00 10.16 -8.50
N PHE A 337 -17.38 11.12 -9.34
CA PHE A 337 -17.05 12.54 -9.15
C PHE A 337 -17.53 13.04 -7.78
N GLY A 338 -18.82 12.98 -7.51
CA GLY A 338 -19.40 13.44 -6.25
C GLY A 338 -18.99 12.61 -5.03
N MET A 339 -18.50 11.36 -5.24
CA MET A 339 -17.97 10.50 -4.18
C MET A 339 -16.53 10.87 -3.81
N THR A 340 -15.76 11.43 -4.75
CA THR A 340 -14.34 11.73 -4.59
C THR A 340 -14.07 13.21 -4.28
N ILE A 341 -14.87 14.12 -4.85
CA ILE A 341 -14.63 15.57 -4.90
C ILE A 341 -15.80 16.32 -4.28
N ALA A 342 -15.51 17.35 -3.49
CA ALA A 342 -16.47 18.32 -3.01
C ALA A 342 -16.34 19.63 -3.77
N CYS A 343 -17.48 20.19 -4.15
CA CYS A 343 -17.62 21.40 -4.96
C CYS A 343 -18.26 22.54 -4.18
N ASN A 344 -18.22 23.72 -4.78
CA ASN A 344 -19.01 24.88 -4.28
C ASN A 344 -20.49 24.51 -4.13
N GLY A 345 -21.07 24.82 -2.99
CA GLY A 345 -22.46 24.50 -2.65
C GLY A 345 -22.69 23.13 -2.01
N ASP A 346 -21.70 22.23 -2.00
CA ASP A 346 -21.81 20.95 -1.32
C ASP A 346 -21.86 21.12 0.21
N LYS A 347 -22.63 20.26 0.87
CA LYS A 347 -22.57 20.08 2.33
C LYS A 347 -21.49 19.06 2.65
N TRP A 348 -20.29 19.53 2.93
CA TRP A 348 -19.13 18.69 3.21
C TRP A 348 -18.14 19.38 4.14
N PRO A 349 -17.55 18.69 5.11
CA PRO A 349 -18.01 17.41 5.67
C PRO A 349 -19.34 17.55 6.42
N ASN A 350 -19.91 16.46 6.96
CA ASN A 350 -21.20 16.51 7.67
C ASN A 350 -21.19 17.42 8.90
N THR A 351 -20.02 17.61 9.50
CA THR A 351 -19.77 18.50 10.65
C THR A 351 -19.74 19.98 10.26
N ASN A 352 -19.69 20.31 8.95
CA ASN A 352 -19.79 21.68 8.49
C ASN A 352 -21.27 22.11 8.45
N PRO A 353 -21.68 23.12 9.23
CA PRO A 353 -23.08 23.54 9.29
C PRO A 353 -23.57 24.21 8.00
N ASN A 354 -22.65 24.72 7.18
CA ASN A 354 -22.96 25.50 5.99
C ASN A 354 -22.47 24.82 4.71
N PRO A 355 -23.14 25.03 3.56
CA PRO A 355 -22.58 24.65 2.27
C PRO A 355 -21.24 25.32 2.02
N LEU A 356 -20.37 24.63 1.24
CA LEU A 356 -19.06 25.15 0.85
C LEU A 356 -19.20 26.39 -0.04
N GLU A 357 -18.40 27.42 0.26
CA GLU A 357 -18.25 28.62 -0.53
C GLU A 357 -16.81 28.70 -1.04
N THR A 358 -16.50 28.00 -2.15
CA THR A 358 -15.13 27.86 -2.66
C THR A 358 -14.72 28.97 -3.63
N PHE A 359 -15.64 29.92 -3.94
CA PHE A 359 -15.36 31.07 -4.79
C PHE A 359 -14.49 32.11 -4.07
N ILE A 360 -13.89 33.02 -4.84
CA ILE A 360 -13.07 34.12 -4.29
C ILE A 360 -13.92 35.02 -3.38
N GLY A 361 -13.50 35.14 -2.12
CA GLY A 361 -14.22 35.84 -1.07
C GLY A 361 -15.21 34.99 -0.28
N GLY A 362 -15.41 33.71 -0.68
CA GLY A 362 -16.23 32.77 0.05
C GLY A 362 -15.55 32.27 1.34
N LYS A 363 -16.33 31.66 2.23
CA LYS A 363 -15.87 31.18 3.55
C LYS A 363 -14.84 30.05 3.49
N ASN A 364 -14.75 29.34 2.34
CA ASN A 364 -13.85 28.23 2.11
C ASN A 364 -12.97 28.48 0.87
N GLY A 365 -12.89 29.73 0.40
CA GLY A 365 -12.17 30.12 -0.80
C GLY A 365 -11.07 31.14 -0.55
N LEU A 366 -10.31 31.46 -1.59
CA LEU A 366 -9.32 32.53 -1.58
C LEU A 366 -9.98 33.86 -1.21
N PRO A 367 -9.32 34.76 -0.46
CA PRO A 367 -7.91 34.77 -0.07
C PRO A 367 -7.60 34.15 1.30
N LEU A 368 -8.47 33.31 1.85
CA LEU A 368 -8.14 32.64 3.12
C LEU A 368 -6.82 31.88 3.01
N PRO A 369 -5.93 31.92 4.03
CA PRO A 369 -4.72 31.12 4.07
C PRO A 369 -5.05 29.64 3.87
N TYR A 370 -4.31 28.96 3.00
CA TYR A 370 -4.49 27.57 2.65
C TYR A 370 -5.86 27.20 2.04
N ALA A 371 -6.66 28.18 1.57
CA ALA A 371 -7.85 27.86 0.80
C ALA A 371 -7.49 27.11 -0.48
N THR A 372 -8.44 26.32 -0.96
CA THR A 372 -8.25 25.58 -2.21
C THR A 372 -7.82 26.49 -3.37
N PRO A 373 -6.69 26.21 -4.02
CA PRO A 373 -6.28 26.95 -5.22
C PRO A 373 -7.09 26.56 -6.46
N THR A 374 -7.80 25.43 -6.42
CA THR A 374 -8.52 24.84 -7.54
C THR A 374 -10.03 25.02 -7.49
N GLY A 375 -10.57 25.43 -6.35
CA GLY A 375 -12.03 25.52 -6.11
C GLY A 375 -12.68 24.20 -5.69
N TYR A 376 -11.91 23.13 -5.53
CA TYR A 376 -12.37 21.79 -5.15
C TYR A 376 -11.74 21.33 -3.85
N TYR A 377 -12.42 20.38 -3.16
CA TYR A 377 -11.95 19.74 -1.95
C TYR A 377 -12.03 18.21 -2.06
N LEU A 378 -11.18 17.50 -1.33
CA LEU A 378 -11.14 16.04 -1.31
C LEU A 378 -12.25 15.47 -0.42
N LYS A 379 -12.88 14.36 -0.88
CA LYS A 379 -13.80 13.53 -0.09
C LYS A 379 -13.22 12.12 0.16
N LYS A 380 -12.60 11.52 -0.85
CA LYS A 380 -12.13 10.13 -0.79
C LYS A 380 -11.09 9.94 0.32
N TYR A 381 -11.17 8.85 1.06
CA TYR A 381 -10.39 8.53 2.25
C TYR A 381 -10.65 9.40 3.50
N LEU A 382 -11.59 10.33 3.46
CA LEU A 382 -11.94 11.14 4.62
C LEU A 382 -13.29 10.69 5.19
N ASP A 383 -13.40 10.63 6.51
CA ASP A 383 -14.66 10.36 7.19
C ASP A 383 -15.42 11.67 7.44
N ALA A 384 -16.54 11.84 6.73
CA ALA A 384 -17.36 13.04 6.80
C ALA A 384 -17.93 13.34 8.20
N SER A 385 -17.96 12.35 9.09
CA SER A 385 -18.48 12.47 10.46
C SER A 385 -17.41 12.84 11.49
N THR A 386 -16.12 12.86 11.08
CA THR A 386 -15.04 13.23 12.00
C THR A 386 -15.17 14.69 12.42
N ASP A 387 -15.16 14.92 13.71
CA ASP A 387 -15.10 16.26 14.29
C ASP A 387 -13.66 16.59 14.67
N ILE A 388 -13.08 17.59 14.01
CA ILE A 388 -11.71 18.05 14.22
C ILE A 388 -11.64 19.34 15.08
N SER A 389 -12.77 19.76 15.68
CA SER A 389 -12.78 20.90 16.60
C SER A 389 -11.99 20.62 17.89
N ALA A 390 -11.51 21.68 18.51
CA ALA A 390 -10.73 21.56 19.77
C ALA A 390 -11.55 20.96 20.92
N GLU A 391 -12.87 21.07 20.87
CA GLU A 391 -13.78 20.59 21.92
C GLU A 391 -14.03 19.07 21.81
N SER A 392 -13.88 18.47 20.63
CA SER A 392 -14.28 17.08 20.40
C SER A 392 -13.35 16.03 21.02
N GLY A 393 -12.15 16.42 21.47
CA GLY A 393 -11.21 15.49 22.09
C GLY A 393 -10.82 14.34 21.14
N SER A 394 -10.64 14.61 19.86
CA SER A 394 -10.03 13.73 18.85
C SER A 394 -10.54 12.29 18.81
N GLY A 395 -11.81 12.09 18.54
CA GLY A 395 -12.32 10.78 18.12
C GLY A 395 -11.88 10.45 16.71
N GLY A 396 -10.59 10.14 16.48
CA GLY A 396 -10.09 9.69 15.18
C GLY A 396 -10.86 8.47 14.69
N LYS A 397 -10.95 8.31 13.38
CA LYS A 397 -11.54 7.13 12.75
C LYS A 397 -10.43 6.20 12.26
N ARG A 398 -10.77 4.92 12.14
CA ARG A 398 -9.83 3.96 11.55
C ARG A 398 -9.67 4.26 10.08
N HIS A 399 -8.40 4.32 9.65
CA HIS A 399 -8.06 4.41 8.24
C HIS A 399 -7.23 3.19 7.85
N ASN A 400 -7.51 2.65 6.66
CA ASN A 400 -6.74 1.56 6.09
C ASN A 400 -6.32 1.96 4.67
N TRP A 401 -5.04 1.77 4.36
CA TRP A 401 -4.51 2.04 3.05
C TRP A 401 -4.68 0.85 2.13
N VAL A 402 -5.32 1.05 0.98
CA VAL A 402 -5.50 0.00 -0.03
C VAL A 402 -4.18 -0.22 -0.76
N VAL A 403 -3.60 -1.41 -0.59
CA VAL A 403 -2.39 -1.82 -1.30
C VAL A 403 -2.75 -2.51 -2.63
N PHE A 404 -3.68 -3.48 -2.57
CA PHE A 404 -4.18 -4.19 -3.74
C PHE A 404 -5.69 -4.40 -3.64
N ARG A 405 -6.41 -4.11 -4.73
CA ARG A 405 -7.84 -4.37 -4.89
C ARG A 405 -8.19 -4.80 -6.31
N LEU A 406 -9.25 -5.56 -6.49
CA LEU A 406 -9.63 -6.18 -7.76
C LEU A 406 -9.82 -5.17 -8.91
N GLY A 407 -10.36 -3.98 -8.63
CA GLY A 407 -10.58 -2.95 -9.66
C GLY A 407 -9.31 -2.55 -10.39
N GLU A 408 -8.17 -2.46 -9.68
CA GLU A 408 -6.87 -2.23 -10.30
C GLU A 408 -6.51 -3.31 -11.34
N PHE A 409 -6.76 -4.58 -11.03
CA PHE A 409 -6.33 -5.69 -11.88
C PHE A 409 -7.17 -5.83 -13.14
N TYR A 410 -8.45 -5.42 -13.14
CA TYR A 410 -9.20 -5.26 -14.38
C TYR A 410 -8.60 -4.19 -15.29
N LEU A 411 -8.19 -3.05 -14.72
CA LEU A 411 -7.54 -1.98 -15.49
C LEU A 411 -6.14 -2.37 -15.97
N ASN A 412 -5.36 -3.03 -15.11
CA ASN A 412 -4.03 -3.54 -15.48
C ASN A 412 -4.12 -4.57 -16.61
N TYR A 413 -5.10 -5.50 -16.53
CA TYR A 413 -5.37 -6.47 -17.58
C TYR A 413 -5.77 -5.77 -18.89
N ALA A 414 -6.65 -4.77 -18.81
CA ALA A 414 -7.10 -4.03 -19.99
C ALA A 414 -5.93 -3.37 -20.74
N GLU A 415 -4.99 -2.74 -20.02
CA GLU A 415 -3.78 -2.19 -20.64
C GLU A 415 -2.91 -3.28 -21.27
N ALA A 416 -2.65 -4.34 -20.51
CA ALA A 416 -1.76 -5.41 -20.94
C ALA A 416 -2.30 -6.13 -22.20
N ILE A 417 -3.60 -6.48 -22.23
CA ILE A 417 -4.21 -7.17 -23.37
C ILE A 417 -4.34 -6.26 -24.60
N TYR A 418 -4.67 -4.97 -24.40
CA TYR A 418 -4.65 -3.99 -25.47
C TYR A 418 -3.28 -3.86 -26.12
N ARG A 419 -2.22 -3.75 -25.32
CA ARG A 419 -0.84 -3.67 -25.82
C ARG A 419 -0.39 -4.97 -26.49
N TYR A 420 -0.82 -6.11 -25.98
CA TYR A 420 -0.50 -7.42 -26.55
C TYR A 420 -1.22 -7.67 -27.87
N LEU A 421 -2.54 -7.50 -27.95
CA LEU A 421 -3.34 -7.81 -29.13
C LEU A 421 -3.41 -6.65 -30.14
N GLY A 422 -3.09 -5.43 -29.74
CA GLY A 422 -3.04 -4.25 -30.59
C GLY A 422 -4.39 -3.62 -30.92
N ALA A 423 -5.50 -4.11 -30.36
CA ALA A 423 -6.82 -3.51 -30.47
C ALA A 423 -7.65 -3.74 -29.21
N ALA A 424 -8.46 -2.75 -28.81
CA ALA A 424 -9.17 -2.74 -27.54
C ALA A 424 -10.27 -3.80 -27.43
N GLY A 425 -10.99 -4.09 -28.52
CA GLY A 425 -12.02 -5.14 -28.59
C GLY A 425 -11.48 -6.53 -28.95
N ALA A 426 -10.15 -6.66 -29.18
CA ALA A 426 -9.58 -7.93 -29.62
C ALA A 426 -9.58 -8.99 -28.52
N THR A 427 -9.79 -10.23 -28.95
CA THR A 427 -9.67 -11.44 -28.13
C THR A 427 -8.96 -12.53 -28.94
N ASP A 428 -8.43 -13.56 -28.27
CA ASP A 428 -7.87 -14.74 -28.93
C ASP A 428 -8.25 -16.03 -28.16
N ASN A 429 -7.58 -17.13 -28.47
CA ASN A 429 -7.88 -18.41 -27.83
C ASN A 429 -7.46 -18.46 -26.34
N GLU A 430 -6.45 -17.70 -25.95
CA GLU A 430 -5.94 -17.61 -24.57
C GLU A 430 -6.71 -16.57 -23.75
N PHE A 431 -7.06 -15.44 -24.37
CA PHE A 431 -7.70 -14.31 -23.73
C PHE A 431 -9.08 -14.04 -24.32
N ARG A 432 -10.13 -14.50 -23.61
CA ARG A 432 -11.54 -14.36 -24.02
C ARG A 432 -12.20 -13.05 -23.58
N MET A 433 -11.54 -12.29 -22.74
CA MET A 433 -12.00 -10.98 -22.27
C MET A 433 -11.18 -9.90 -22.98
N SER A 434 -11.86 -9.02 -23.73
CA SER A 434 -11.22 -7.86 -24.38
C SER A 434 -10.83 -6.79 -23.36
N ALA A 435 -10.00 -5.83 -23.78
CA ALA A 435 -9.70 -4.67 -22.93
C ALA A 435 -10.95 -3.85 -22.60
N CYS A 436 -11.84 -3.63 -23.57
CA CYS A 436 -13.12 -2.97 -23.37
C CYS A 436 -13.98 -3.73 -22.34
N ALA A 437 -14.10 -5.04 -22.48
CA ALA A 437 -14.87 -5.86 -21.54
C ALA A 437 -14.34 -5.80 -20.13
N ALA A 438 -13.02 -5.75 -19.94
CA ALA A 438 -12.40 -5.61 -18.62
C ALA A 438 -12.70 -4.25 -17.97
N ILE A 439 -12.56 -3.15 -18.73
CA ILE A 439 -12.90 -1.80 -18.26
C ILE A 439 -14.38 -1.71 -17.89
N ASN A 440 -15.26 -2.30 -18.73
CA ASN A 440 -16.69 -2.27 -18.51
C ASN A 440 -17.12 -2.98 -17.20
N LYS A 441 -16.36 -3.97 -16.71
CA LYS A 441 -16.57 -4.52 -15.36
C LYS A 441 -16.48 -3.46 -14.28
N VAL A 442 -15.49 -2.59 -14.34
CA VAL A 442 -15.30 -1.49 -13.39
C VAL A 442 -16.40 -0.45 -13.54
N ARG A 443 -16.73 -0.07 -14.77
CA ARG A 443 -17.76 0.94 -15.08
C ARG A 443 -19.17 0.52 -14.70
N GLN A 444 -19.45 -0.78 -14.69
CA GLN A 444 -20.75 -1.35 -14.36
C GLN A 444 -20.97 -1.65 -12.87
N ARG A 445 -20.12 -1.09 -11.97
CA ARG A 445 -20.40 -1.14 -10.51
C ARG A 445 -21.81 -0.63 -10.22
N SER A 446 -22.47 -1.22 -9.20
CA SER A 446 -23.87 -0.92 -8.88
C SER A 446 -24.14 0.56 -8.56
N ASP A 447 -23.16 1.28 -8.07
CA ASP A 447 -23.24 2.69 -7.70
C ASP A 447 -22.56 3.63 -8.73
N VAL A 448 -22.05 3.09 -9.85
CA VAL A 448 -21.36 3.85 -10.91
C VAL A 448 -22.20 3.85 -12.20
N GLN A 449 -22.38 2.69 -12.83
CA GLN A 449 -23.21 2.51 -14.04
C GLN A 449 -22.94 3.53 -15.15
N MET A 450 -21.66 3.64 -15.56
CA MET A 450 -21.24 4.45 -16.69
C MET A 450 -21.43 3.68 -18.01
N PRO A 451 -21.66 4.37 -19.14
CA PRO A 451 -21.74 3.75 -20.46
C PRO A 451 -20.52 2.89 -20.78
N ASP A 452 -20.73 1.76 -21.45
CA ASP A 452 -19.66 0.85 -21.83
C ASP A 452 -18.69 1.46 -22.86
N PHE A 453 -17.46 1.02 -22.83
CA PHE A 453 -16.53 1.18 -23.94
C PHE A 453 -16.96 0.22 -25.04
N PRO A 454 -17.24 0.70 -26.27
CA PRO A 454 -17.62 -0.17 -27.37
C PRO A 454 -16.40 -0.93 -27.91
N ASP A 455 -16.60 -2.21 -28.29
CA ASP A 455 -15.50 -3.04 -28.81
C ASP A 455 -14.87 -2.52 -30.12
N ASN A 456 -15.60 -1.69 -30.87
CA ASN A 456 -15.13 -1.08 -32.12
C ASN A 456 -14.48 0.31 -31.91
N ILE A 457 -14.20 0.70 -30.68
CA ILE A 457 -13.51 1.96 -30.37
C ILE A 457 -12.15 2.02 -31.08
N SER A 458 -11.76 3.17 -31.60
CA SER A 458 -10.44 3.34 -32.20
C SER A 458 -9.33 3.25 -31.15
N ASN A 459 -8.15 2.79 -31.54
CA ASN A 459 -7.01 2.65 -30.61
C ASN A 459 -6.62 3.99 -29.96
N THR A 460 -6.67 5.08 -30.69
CA THR A 460 -6.37 6.41 -30.14
C THR A 460 -7.39 6.83 -29.11
N GLU A 461 -8.67 6.71 -29.42
CA GLU A 461 -9.76 7.04 -28.50
C GLU A 461 -9.75 6.13 -27.28
N PHE A 462 -9.55 4.82 -27.48
CA PHE A 462 -9.44 3.87 -26.37
C PHE A 462 -8.36 4.27 -25.38
N TRP A 463 -7.14 4.57 -25.88
CA TRP A 463 -6.02 4.88 -25.02
C TRP A 463 -6.25 6.16 -24.20
N GLU A 464 -6.82 7.20 -24.84
CA GLU A 464 -7.13 8.44 -24.13
C GLU A 464 -8.23 8.24 -23.06
N ARG A 465 -9.29 7.50 -23.40
CA ARG A 465 -10.36 7.19 -22.44
C ARG A 465 -9.90 6.22 -21.34
N TYR A 466 -9.07 5.23 -21.67
CA TYR A 466 -8.47 4.33 -20.68
C TYR A 466 -7.67 5.09 -19.62
N LYS A 467 -6.83 6.05 -20.03
CA LYS A 467 -6.05 6.86 -19.08
C LYS A 467 -6.95 7.64 -18.14
N LYS A 468 -8.05 8.19 -18.64
CA LYS A 468 -9.06 8.89 -17.83
C LYS A 468 -9.78 7.94 -16.89
N GLU A 469 -10.25 6.80 -17.39
CA GLU A 469 -10.93 5.79 -16.58
C GLU A 469 -10.03 5.30 -15.43
N ARG A 470 -8.76 5.05 -15.72
CA ARG A 470 -7.79 4.65 -14.71
C ARG A 470 -7.53 5.75 -13.67
N MET A 471 -7.42 7.01 -14.10
CA MET A 471 -7.28 8.17 -13.23
C MET A 471 -8.49 8.34 -12.30
N VAL A 472 -9.70 8.19 -12.83
CA VAL A 472 -10.96 8.30 -12.07
C VAL A 472 -11.14 7.15 -11.08
N GLU A 473 -10.96 5.92 -11.53
CA GLU A 473 -11.17 4.74 -10.69
C GLU A 473 -10.15 4.67 -9.55
N LEU A 474 -8.89 4.96 -9.84
CA LEU A 474 -7.78 4.85 -8.90
C LEU A 474 -7.36 6.21 -8.29
N ALA A 475 -8.23 7.23 -8.38
CA ALA A 475 -7.96 8.56 -7.84
C ALA A 475 -7.56 8.49 -6.36
N PHE A 476 -6.50 9.19 -5.99
CA PHE A 476 -5.92 9.25 -4.64
C PHE A 476 -5.48 7.89 -4.06
N GLU A 477 -5.19 6.90 -4.92
CA GLU A 477 -4.63 5.60 -4.53
C GLU A 477 -3.16 5.44 -4.95
N GLN A 478 -2.44 6.53 -5.14
CA GLN A 478 -1.00 6.59 -5.50
C GLN A 478 -0.69 6.13 -6.95
N HIS A 479 -1.68 5.73 -7.75
CA HIS A 479 -1.42 5.16 -9.08
C HIS A 479 -0.99 6.20 -10.11
N ARG A 480 -1.65 7.37 -10.17
CA ARG A 480 -1.43 8.38 -11.22
C ARG A 480 0.02 8.86 -11.31
N PHE A 481 0.64 9.15 -10.16
CA PHE A 481 2.04 9.56 -10.09
C PHE A 481 3.00 8.56 -10.76
N TRP A 482 2.74 7.27 -10.59
CA TRP A 482 3.56 6.21 -11.18
C TRP A 482 3.15 5.90 -12.62
N ASP A 483 1.89 6.00 -12.96
CA ASP A 483 1.38 5.74 -14.31
C ASP A 483 1.97 6.72 -15.33
N VAL A 484 1.95 8.03 -15.06
CA VAL A 484 2.54 9.04 -15.97
C VAL A 484 4.04 8.82 -16.16
N ARG A 485 4.75 8.31 -15.15
CA ARG A 485 6.17 7.97 -15.23
C ARG A 485 6.41 6.71 -16.07
N ARG A 486 5.71 5.61 -15.77
CA ARG A 486 5.89 4.36 -16.50
C ARG A 486 5.46 4.45 -17.96
N TRP A 487 4.52 5.34 -18.30
CA TRP A 487 4.14 5.68 -19.68
C TRP A 487 5.08 6.67 -20.35
N LYS A 488 5.95 7.33 -19.60
CA LYS A 488 6.79 8.47 -20.05
C LYS A 488 5.95 9.64 -20.55
N GLU A 489 4.84 9.95 -19.92
CA GLU A 489 3.92 11.04 -20.27
C GLU A 489 3.96 12.22 -19.29
N GLY A 490 4.89 12.25 -18.33
CA GLY A 490 4.98 13.27 -17.26
C GLY A 490 5.42 14.68 -17.70
N GLY A 491 5.66 14.93 -18.96
CA GLY A 491 6.20 16.21 -19.46
C GLY A 491 5.19 17.33 -19.76
N PHE A 492 3.87 17.10 -19.57
CA PHE A 492 2.84 18.03 -20.07
C PHE A 492 1.64 18.21 -19.15
N THR A 493 1.82 18.07 -17.85
CA THR A 493 0.78 18.43 -16.91
C THR A 493 0.56 19.94 -16.96
N LYS A 494 -0.55 20.36 -17.55
CA LYS A 494 -1.03 21.74 -17.39
C LYS A 494 -1.60 21.84 -15.97
N ILE A 495 -0.96 22.65 -15.16
CA ILE A 495 -1.49 23.09 -13.88
C ILE A 495 -2.64 24.04 -14.12
#